data_520afd9431be6cbe924ed1ce03747afa
#
_entry.id   520afd9431be6cbe924ed1ce03747afa
#
_cell.length_a   1.000
_cell.length_b   1.000
_cell.length_c   1.000
_cell.angle_alpha   90.00
_cell.angle_beta   90.00
_cell.angle_gamma   90.00
#
_symmetry.space_group_name_H-M   'P 1'
#
loop_
_entity.id
_entity.type
_entity.pdbx_description
1 polymer ?
#
loop_
_entity_poly.entity_id
_entity_poly.type
_entity_poly.pdbx_seq_one_letter_code
_entity_poly.pdbx_strand_id
1 'polypeptide(L)'
;MNIEEKVEFLRRRHPAFGKKVLYDVDAKGNEFCEMIYPNEKNPMMPITVSVSEDGCLISVGQISHVTGNRAITLEQAASAIDDIVGDRVVFVLGYKDGEDIGTGAPYLTDIYPVTGDVDDKRPELEAFIAKISTPVTGLKRKFTSLKGRFIITDFSGGVSKTILR
;
A
#
# COMPACT_ATOMS: atom_id res chain seq x y z
N MET A 1 -6.06 -22.04 -12.72
CA MET A 1 -5.70 -20.82 -13.51
C MET A 1 -4.21 -20.64 -13.37
N ASN A 2 -3.46 -20.67 -14.49
CA ASN A 2 -2.02 -20.43 -14.49
C ASN A 2 -1.71 -18.93 -14.35
N ILE A 3 -0.41 -18.56 -14.27
CA ILE A 3 0.03 -17.17 -14.07
C ILE A 3 -0.44 -16.28 -15.24
N GLU A 4 -0.31 -16.74 -16.48
CA GLU A 4 -0.73 -15.98 -17.67
C GLU A 4 -2.24 -15.68 -17.67
N GLU A 5 -3.06 -16.65 -17.30
CA GLU A 5 -4.51 -16.46 -17.20
C GLU A 5 -4.90 -15.46 -16.12
N LYS A 6 -4.18 -15.45 -14.98
CA LYS A 6 -4.36 -14.46 -13.91
C LYS A 6 -3.96 -13.05 -14.36
N VAL A 7 -2.83 -12.95 -15.05
CA VAL A 7 -2.35 -11.69 -15.64
C VAL A 7 -3.37 -11.11 -16.61
N GLU A 8 -3.91 -11.96 -17.51
CA GLU A 8 -4.88 -11.54 -18.49
C GLU A 8 -6.22 -11.13 -17.86
N PHE A 9 -6.63 -11.79 -16.77
CA PHE A 9 -7.80 -11.40 -16.00
C PHE A 9 -7.63 -9.99 -15.41
N LEU A 10 -6.50 -9.71 -14.75
CA LEU A 10 -6.21 -8.40 -14.18
C LEU A 10 -6.13 -7.30 -15.23
N ARG A 11 -5.54 -7.57 -16.39
CA ARG A 11 -5.49 -6.63 -17.52
C ARG A 11 -6.85 -6.28 -18.09
N ARG A 12 -7.72 -7.27 -18.25
CA ARG A 12 -9.09 -7.01 -18.74
C ARG A 12 -9.86 -6.10 -17.81
N ARG A 13 -9.67 -6.28 -16.50
CA ARG A 13 -10.35 -5.47 -15.50
C ARG A 13 -9.71 -4.09 -15.34
N HIS A 14 -8.39 -4.04 -15.44
CA HIS A 14 -7.59 -2.82 -15.27
C HIS A 14 -6.61 -2.65 -16.45
N PRO A 15 -7.06 -2.12 -17.59
CA PRO A 15 -6.23 -1.99 -18.79
C PRO A 15 -4.97 -1.13 -18.60
N ALA A 16 -4.94 -0.29 -17.58
CA ALA A 16 -3.78 0.55 -17.25
C ALA A 16 -2.52 -0.24 -16.85
N PHE A 17 -2.64 -1.53 -16.46
CA PHE A 17 -1.46 -2.39 -16.28
C PHE A 17 -0.60 -2.55 -17.54
N GLY A 18 -1.15 -2.23 -18.71
CA GLY A 18 -0.41 -2.32 -19.95
C GLY A 18 0.02 -3.75 -20.29
N LYS A 19 0.98 -3.88 -21.22
CA LYS A 19 1.44 -5.19 -21.74
C LYS A 19 2.70 -5.70 -21.05
N LYS A 20 3.44 -4.84 -20.34
CA LYS A 20 4.72 -5.21 -19.73
C LYS A 20 4.47 -6.07 -18.48
N VAL A 21 5.08 -7.23 -18.45
CA VAL A 21 5.13 -8.14 -17.30
C VAL A 21 6.57 -8.54 -17.10
N LEU A 22 7.02 -8.51 -15.85
CA LEU A 22 8.36 -8.94 -15.46
C LEU A 22 8.22 -10.32 -14.82
N TYR A 23 8.85 -11.33 -15.39
CA TYR A 23 8.88 -12.69 -14.86
C TYR A 23 10.14 -12.89 -14.04
N ASP A 24 10.01 -13.56 -12.90
CA ASP A 24 11.12 -13.86 -11.99
C ASP A 24 10.82 -15.14 -11.21
N VAL A 25 11.78 -15.61 -10.42
CA VAL A 25 11.66 -16.74 -9.50
C VAL A 25 12.06 -16.30 -8.09
N ASP A 26 11.31 -16.76 -7.10
CA ASP A 26 11.65 -16.47 -5.71
C ASP A 26 12.86 -17.31 -5.22
N ALA A 27 13.32 -17.06 -4.01
CA ALA A 27 14.44 -17.77 -3.42
C ALA A 27 14.22 -19.30 -3.26
N LYS A 28 12.98 -19.75 -3.41
CA LYS A 28 12.58 -21.17 -3.34
C LYS A 28 12.42 -21.79 -4.73
N GLY A 29 12.58 -21.02 -5.80
CA GLY A 29 12.41 -21.43 -7.17
C GLY A 29 10.97 -21.38 -7.67
N ASN A 30 10.04 -20.75 -6.95
CA ASN A 30 8.67 -20.58 -7.42
C ASN A 30 8.60 -19.43 -8.41
N GLU A 31 7.95 -19.67 -9.53
CA GLU A 31 7.72 -18.65 -10.55
C GLU A 31 6.68 -17.63 -10.10
N PHE A 32 6.96 -16.37 -10.40
CA PHE A 32 6.01 -15.28 -10.25
C PHE A 32 6.23 -14.24 -11.34
N CYS A 33 5.26 -13.35 -11.49
CA CYS A 33 5.46 -12.19 -12.35
C CYS A 33 4.95 -10.92 -11.69
N GLU A 34 5.50 -9.79 -12.10
CA GLU A 34 5.09 -8.48 -11.64
C GLU A 34 4.44 -7.67 -12.75
N MET A 35 3.33 -7.04 -12.40
CA MET A 35 2.59 -6.09 -13.21
C MET A 35 2.59 -4.75 -12.53
N ILE A 36 2.79 -3.67 -13.28
CA ILE A 36 2.80 -2.31 -12.73
C ILE A 36 1.62 -1.52 -13.31
N TYR A 37 0.78 -1.01 -12.43
CA TYR A 37 -0.23 -0.03 -12.72
C TYR A 37 0.38 1.35 -12.50
N PRO A 38 0.70 2.12 -13.55
CA PRO A 38 1.31 3.43 -13.41
C PRO A 38 0.31 4.40 -12.80
N ASN A 39 0.81 5.32 -11.97
CA ASN A 39 0.00 6.37 -11.40
C ASN A 39 0.50 7.72 -11.90
N GLU A 40 -0.11 8.23 -12.97
CA GLU A 40 0.30 9.50 -13.59
C GLU A 40 0.02 10.70 -12.69
N LYS A 41 -1.04 10.63 -11.88
CA LYS A 41 -1.42 11.72 -10.97
C LYS A 41 -0.55 11.78 -9.72
N ASN A 42 -0.09 10.62 -9.27
CA ASN A 42 0.78 10.49 -8.10
C ASN A 42 1.89 9.46 -8.39
N PRO A 43 2.96 9.84 -9.11
CA PRO A 43 4.00 8.92 -9.56
C PRO A 43 4.73 8.18 -8.43
N MET A 44 4.62 8.64 -7.18
CA MET A 44 5.19 7.97 -6.01
C MET A 44 4.36 6.78 -5.51
N MET A 45 3.15 6.61 -6.05
CA MET A 45 2.18 5.60 -5.60
C MET A 45 1.72 4.67 -6.76
N PRO A 46 2.63 4.07 -7.55
CA PRO A 46 2.23 3.05 -8.52
C PRO A 46 1.74 1.81 -7.76
N ILE A 47 0.83 1.04 -8.37
CA ILE A 47 0.45 -0.27 -7.85
C ILE A 47 1.33 -1.32 -8.52
N THR A 48 1.98 -2.16 -7.72
CA THR A 48 2.68 -3.36 -8.20
C THR A 48 1.91 -4.58 -7.72
N VAL A 49 1.59 -5.47 -8.65
CA VAL A 49 0.95 -6.75 -8.34
C VAL A 49 1.90 -7.88 -8.70
N SER A 50 2.33 -8.63 -7.69
CA SER A 50 3.07 -9.88 -7.88
C SER A 50 2.06 -11.02 -7.98
N VAL A 51 2.07 -11.74 -9.09
CA VAL A 51 1.15 -12.85 -9.40
C VAL A 51 1.95 -14.15 -9.40
N SER A 52 1.53 -15.10 -8.58
CA SER A 52 2.11 -16.46 -8.48
C SER A 52 1.04 -17.53 -8.58
N GLU A 53 1.43 -18.80 -8.51
CA GLU A 53 0.48 -19.92 -8.42
C GLU A 53 -0.39 -19.81 -7.17
N ASP A 54 0.18 -19.38 -6.04
CA ASP A 54 -0.52 -19.26 -4.75
C ASP A 54 -1.51 -18.08 -4.69
N GLY A 55 -1.40 -17.10 -5.59
CA GLY A 55 -2.27 -15.93 -5.61
C GLY A 55 -1.54 -14.65 -5.94
N CYS A 56 -2.01 -13.53 -5.37
CA CYS A 56 -1.50 -12.20 -5.65
C CYS A 56 -1.03 -11.50 -4.37
N LEU A 57 0.03 -10.71 -4.50
CA LEU A 57 0.48 -9.73 -3.50
C LEU A 57 0.43 -8.34 -4.13
N ILE A 58 -0.07 -7.35 -3.40
CA ILE A 58 -0.19 -5.98 -3.89
C ILE A 58 0.70 -5.07 -3.06
N SER A 59 1.45 -4.21 -3.74
CA SER A 59 2.22 -3.12 -3.15
C SER A 59 1.83 -1.80 -3.79
N VAL A 60 1.89 -0.70 -3.04
CA VAL A 60 1.55 0.64 -3.54
C VAL A 60 2.66 1.60 -3.14
N GLY A 61 3.38 2.13 -4.12
CA GLY A 61 4.55 2.96 -3.86
C GLY A 61 5.57 2.24 -2.96
N GLN A 62 5.88 2.84 -1.83
CA GLN A 62 6.79 2.26 -0.83
C GLN A 62 6.11 1.31 0.17
N ILE A 63 4.79 1.13 0.06
CA ILE A 63 4.03 0.26 0.94
C ILE A 63 4.02 -1.15 0.36
N SER A 64 4.80 -2.04 0.95
CA SER A 64 4.83 -3.43 0.54
C SER A 64 3.64 -4.20 1.14
N HIS A 65 3.07 -5.09 0.34
CA HIS A 65 2.06 -6.04 0.77
C HIS A 65 0.85 -5.39 1.46
N VAL A 66 0.23 -4.42 0.79
CA VAL A 66 -0.93 -3.67 1.30
C VAL A 66 -2.13 -4.55 1.69
N THR A 67 -2.18 -5.78 1.20
CA THR A 67 -3.19 -6.79 1.52
C THR A 67 -2.71 -7.80 2.57
N GLY A 68 -1.58 -7.55 3.23
CA GLY A 68 -0.95 -8.44 4.19
C GLY A 68 0.14 -9.33 3.56
N ASN A 69 0.86 -10.08 4.40
CA ASN A 69 2.01 -10.91 3.98
C ASN A 69 1.62 -12.26 3.36
N ARG A 70 0.34 -12.50 3.11
CA ARG A 70 -0.14 -13.73 2.47
C ARG A 70 -0.73 -13.39 1.12
N ALA A 71 -0.49 -14.27 0.16
CA ALA A 71 -1.13 -14.18 -1.13
C ALA A 71 -2.67 -14.23 -0.97
N ILE A 72 -3.34 -13.34 -1.68
CA ILE A 72 -4.80 -13.26 -1.75
C ILE A 72 -5.30 -13.84 -3.07
N THR A 73 -6.58 -14.15 -3.15
CA THR A 73 -7.17 -14.63 -4.41
C THR A 73 -7.16 -13.54 -5.48
N LEU A 74 -7.30 -13.97 -6.70
CA LEU A 74 -7.34 -13.05 -7.86
C LEU A 74 -8.50 -12.05 -7.77
N GLU A 75 -9.67 -12.50 -7.32
CA GLU A 75 -10.86 -11.67 -7.12
C GLU A 75 -10.66 -10.66 -6.00
N GLN A 76 -10.04 -11.08 -4.90
CA GLN A 76 -9.66 -10.17 -3.81
C GLN A 76 -8.66 -9.13 -4.27
N ALA A 77 -7.66 -9.53 -5.08
CA ALA A 77 -6.70 -8.60 -5.66
C ALA A 77 -7.37 -7.57 -6.57
N ALA A 78 -8.25 -8.02 -7.46
CA ALA A 78 -9.00 -7.13 -8.34
C ALA A 78 -9.87 -6.13 -7.54
N SER A 79 -10.56 -6.60 -6.51
CA SER A 79 -11.37 -5.73 -5.64
C SER A 79 -10.52 -4.72 -4.87
N ALA A 80 -9.36 -5.14 -4.34
CA ALA A 80 -8.45 -4.23 -3.66
C ALA A 80 -7.90 -3.14 -4.60
N ILE A 81 -7.58 -3.50 -5.84
CA ILE A 81 -7.16 -2.53 -6.86
C ILE A 81 -8.30 -1.56 -7.19
N ASP A 82 -9.55 -2.04 -7.33
CA ASP A 82 -10.72 -1.18 -7.52
C ASP A 82 -10.87 -0.16 -6.38
N ASP A 83 -10.65 -0.59 -5.13
CA ASP A 83 -10.73 0.30 -3.96
C ASP A 83 -9.60 1.33 -3.94
N ILE A 84 -8.38 0.93 -4.28
CA ILE A 84 -7.22 1.80 -4.35
C ILE A 84 -7.41 2.86 -5.45
N VAL A 85 -7.69 2.41 -6.68
CA VAL A 85 -7.84 3.30 -7.85
C VAL A 85 -9.05 4.21 -7.72
N GLY A 86 -10.08 3.76 -7.02
CA GLY A 86 -11.29 4.52 -6.71
C GLY A 86 -11.16 5.48 -5.53
N ASP A 87 -9.97 5.65 -4.95
CA ASP A 87 -9.71 6.49 -3.76
C ASP A 87 -10.61 6.12 -2.55
N ARG A 88 -10.99 4.85 -2.45
CA ARG A 88 -11.76 4.34 -1.31
C ARG A 88 -10.89 3.94 -0.12
N VAL A 89 -9.59 4.09 -0.23
CA VAL A 89 -8.62 3.88 0.84
C VAL A 89 -7.66 5.05 0.90
N VAL A 90 -7.16 5.34 2.09
CA VAL A 90 -6.03 6.24 2.29
C VAL A 90 -4.84 5.46 2.82
N PHE A 91 -3.66 5.91 2.45
CA PHE A 91 -2.39 5.36 2.90
C PHE A 91 -1.83 6.28 3.99
N VAL A 92 -1.35 5.67 5.06
CA VAL A 92 -0.68 6.37 6.15
C VAL A 92 0.80 5.99 6.12
N LEU A 93 1.66 6.99 5.95
CA LEU A 93 3.11 6.85 5.89
C LEU A 93 3.72 7.62 7.06
N GLY A 94 4.40 6.93 7.96
CA GLY A 94 5.08 7.54 9.11
C GLY A 94 6.57 7.65 8.87
N TYR A 95 7.13 8.84 9.07
CA TYR A 95 8.56 9.14 8.96
C TYR A 95 9.08 9.69 10.29
N LYS A 96 10.26 9.25 10.70
CA LYS A 96 10.92 9.78 11.90
C LYS A 96 11.31 11.24 11.70
N ASP A 97 11.44 11.98 12.82
CA ASP A 97 11.97 13.34 12.77
C ASP A 97 13.36 13.36 12.12
N GLY A 98 13.55 14.30 11.19
CA GLY A 98 14.80 14.48 10.46
C GLY A 98 14.99 13.57 9.24
N GLU A 99 14.10 12.62 8.98
CA GLU A 99 14.14 11.84 7.73
C GLU A 99 13.53 12.62 6.57
N ASP A 100 14.17 12.56 5.43
CA ASP A 100 13.65 13.14 4.19
C ASP A 100 12.57 12.24 3.59
N ILE A 101 11.38 12.80 3.42
CA ILE A 101 10.22 12.12 2.84
C ILE A 101 10.49 11.65 1.40
N GLY A 102 11.36 12.36 0.67
CA GLY A 102 11.69 12.04 -0.72
C GLY A 102 12.62 10.85 -0.90
N THR A 103 13.45 10.54 0.09
CA THR A 103 14.52 9.53 0.00
C THR A 103 14.51 8.50 1.12
N GLY A 104 13.87 8.80 2.24
CA GLY A 104 13.73 7.87 3.37
C GLY A 104 12.58 6.89 3.20
N ALA A 105 12.77 5.64 3.63
CA ALA A 105 11.67 4.70 3.72
C ALA A 105 10.81 5.03 4.95
N PRO A 106 9.46 4.99 4.84
CA PRO A 106 8.61 5.15 6.00
C PRO A 106 8.85 4.00 6.99
N TYR A 107 8.97 4.32 8.27
CA TYR A 107 9.09 3.30 9.32
C TYR A 107 7.76 2.67 9.70
N LEU A 108 6.67 3.31 9.32
CA LEU A 108 5.31 2.85 9.51
C LEU A 108 4.52 3.06 8.23
N THR A 109 3.79 2.03 7.83
CA THR A 109 2.84 2.08 6.71
C THR A 109 1.54 1.42 7.14
N ASP A 110 0.41 2.03 6.80
CA ASP A 110 -0.89 1.40 6.99
C ASP A 110 -1.90 1.90 5.96
N ILE A 111 -3.00 1.18 5.82
CA ILE A 111 -4.10 1.47 4.93
C ILE A 111 -5.37 1.61 5.74
N TYR A 112 -6.09 2.68 5.49
CA TYR A 112 -7.34 2.97 6.16
C TYR A 112 -8.48 3.10 5.14
N PRO A 113 -9.53 2.26 5.22
CA PRO A 113 -10.69 2.41 4.36
C PRO A 113 -11.45 3.69 4.71
N VAL A 114 -11.77 4.47 3.70
CA VAL A 114 -12.49 5.74 3.85
C VAL A 114 -13.77 5.72 3.02
N THR A 115 -14.88 5.96 3.67
CA THR A 115 -16.20 6.10 3.02
C THR A 115 -16.67 7.54 3.12
N GLY A 116 -15.95 8.48 2.50
CA GLY A 116 -16.29 9.89 2.56
C GLY A 116 -15.09 10.82 2.51
N ASP A 117 -15.28 12.08 2.84
CA ASP A 117 -14.20 13.05 2.92
C ASP A 117 -13.22 12.70 4.05
N VAL A 118 -11.92 12.76 3.76
CA VAL A 118 -10.85 12.51 4.75
C VAL A 118 -10.93 13.47 5.94
N ASP A 119 -11.43 14.69 5.71
CA ASP A 119 -11.60 15.66 6.78
C ASP A 119 -12.63 15.22 7.82
N ASP A 120 -13.71 14.60 7.39
CA ASP A 120 -14.74 14.06 8.28
C ASP A 120 -14.21 12.86 9.09
N LYS A 121 -13.21 12.16 8.55
CA LYS A 121 -12.56 11.00 9.19
C LYS A 121 -11.31 11.36 10.00
N ARG A 122 -10.92 12.64 10.03
CA ARG A 122 -9.70 13.09 10.70
C ARG A 122 -9.58 12.66 12.17
N PRO A 123 -10.61 12.74 13.02
CA PRO A 123 -10.51 12.28 14.40
C PRO A 123 -10.23 10.78 14.51
N GLU A 124 -10.82 9.95 13.64
CA GLU A 124 -10.60 8.50 13.60
C GLU A 124 -9.18 8.18 13.15
N LEU A 125 -8.68 8.89 12.13
CA LEU A 125 -7.31 8.76 11.65
C LEU A 125 -6.29 9.20 12.70
N GLU A 126 -6.54 10.29 13.41
CA GLU A 126 -5.69 10.75 14.52
C GLU A 126 -5.69 9.75 15.69
N ALA A 127 -6.84 9.18 16.05
CA ALA A 127 -6.94 8.14 17.06
C ALA A 127 -6.20 6.86 16.64
N PHE A 128 -6.29 6.48 15.36
CA PHE A 128 -5.56 5.36 14.78
C PHE A 128 -4.05 5.59 14.83
N ILE A 129 -3.57 6.74 14.37
CA ILE A 129 -2.15 7.13 14.45
C ILE A 129 -1.67 7.13 15.90
N ALA A 130 -2.49 7.62 16.85
CA ALA A 130 -2.18 7.57 18.27
C ALA A 130 -1.99 6.14 18.76
N LYS A 131 -2.88 5.22 18.36
CA LYS A 131 -2.83 3.80 18.73
C LYS A 131 -1.57 3.11 18.24
N ILE A 132 -1.20 3.31 16.98
CA ILE A 132 0.00 2.68 16.38
C ILE A 132 1.30 3.30 16.87
N SER A 133 1.26 4.56 17.34
CA SER A 133 2.40 5.28 17.90
C SER A 133 2.57 5.05 19.40
N THR A 134 1.61 4.38 20.07
CA THR A 134 1.69 4.09 21.51
C THR A 134 2.65 2.93 21.75
N PRO A 135 3.64 3.06 22.66
CA PRO A 135 4.54 1.96 22.98
C PRO A 135 3.75 0.77 23.52
N VAL A 136 4.00 -0.42 22.97
CA VAL A 136 3.46 -1.65 23.57
C VAL A 136 4.19 -1.87 24.88
N THR A 137 3.53 -1.55 26.01
CA THR A 137 4.04 -1.80 27.35
C THR A 137 4.04 -3.31 27.59
N GLY A 138 5.23 -3.89 27.74
CA GLY A 138 5.40 -5.33 28.04
C GLY A 138 6.56 -5.99 27.34
N LEU A 139 6.99 -5.50 26.18
CA LEU A 139 8.26 -5.86 25.59
C LEU A 139 9.31 -4.88 26.11
N LYS A 140 10.44 -5.39 26.65
CA LYS A 140 11.59 -4.63 27.20
C LYS A 140 12.31 -3.72 26.18
N ARG A 141 11.65 -3.29 25.11
CA ARG A 141 12.11 -2.26 24.20
C ARG A 141 11.33 -0.99 24.53
N LYS A 142 12.01 -0.02 25.12
CA LYS A 142 11.55 1.37 25.15
C LYS A 142 11.41 1.85 23.69
N PHE A 143 10.24 1.66 23.11
CA PHE A 143 9.85 2.48 21.99
C PHE A 143 9.62 3.87 22.57
N THR A 144 10.56 4.76 22.37
CA THR A 144 10.37 6.18 22.59
C THR A 144 9.11 6.60 21.81
N SER A 145 8.30 7.45 22.42
CA SER A 145 7.13 8.06 21.75
C SER A 145 7.57 8.50 20.35
N LEU A 146 6.98 7.91 19.34
CA LEU A 146 7.35 8.16 17.95
C LEU A 146 6.96 9.60 17.63
N LYS A 147 7.93 10.51 17.71
CA LYS A 147 7.82 11.85 17.17
C LYS A 147 8.14 11.78 15.69
N GLY A 148 7.30 12.35 14.86
CA GLY A 148 7.54 12.31 13.43
C GLY A 148 6.44 12.94 12.61
N ARG A 149 6.57 12.79 11.31
CA ARG A 149 5.57 13.22 10.34
C ARG A 149 4.78 12.01 9.85
N PHE A 150 3.46 12.14 9.85
CA PHE A 150 2.55 11.17 9.25
C PHE A 150 1.93 11.81 8.02
N ILE A 151 2.12 11.18 6.88
CA ILE A 151 1.50 11.60 5.62
C ILE A 151 0.32 10.69 5.36
N ILE A 152 -0.83 11.30 5.13
CA ILE A 152 -2.05 10.62 4.70
C ILE A 152 -2.28 11.02 3.25
N THR A 153 -2.34 10.06 2.37
CA THR A 153 -2.56 10.29 0.93
C THR A 153 -3.46 9.20 0.35
N ASP A 154 -4.25 9.56 -0.65
CA ASP A 154 -4.95 8.60 -1.50
C ASP A 154 -4.14 8.27 -2.76
N PHE A 155 -4.67 7.37 -3.59
CA PHE A 155 -4.00 6.94 -4.81
C PHE A 155 -3.87 8.08 -5.83
N SER A 156 -4.90 8.88 -6.01
CA SER A 156 -4.91 9.99 -6.98
C SER A 156 -4.12 11.22 -6.53
N GLY A 157 -3.69 11.28 -5.25
CA GLY A 157 -3.02 12.43 -4.67
C GLY A 157 -3.95 13.62 -4.40
N GLY A 158 -5.28 13.42 -4.49
CA GLY A 158 -6.29 14.44 -4.20
C GLY A 158 -6.35 14.79 -2.71
N VAL A 159 -5.97 13.85 -1.86
CA VAL A 159 -5.80 14.05 -0.43
C VAL A 159 -4.32 13.93 -0.08
N SER A 160 -3.75 14.97 0.48
CA SER A 160 -2.40 14.93 1.03
C SER A 160 -2.40 15.76 2.30
N LYS A 161 -2.35 15.09 3.45
CA LYS A 161 -2.29 15.74 4.77
C LYS A 161 -1.06 15.28 5.53
N THR A 162 -0.41 16.23 6.17
CA THR A 162 0.71 15.96 7.06
C THR A 162 0.28 16.24 8.50
N ILE A 163 0.42 15.25 9.36
CA ILE A 163 0.24 15.38 10.80
C ILE A 163 1.63 15.36 11.43
N LEU A 164 1.94 16.41 12.20
CA LEU A 164 3.16 16.49 13.01
C LEU A 164 2.86 16.02 14.43
N ARG A 165 3.75 15.23 15.01
CA ARG A 165 3.73 14.80 16.42
C ARG A 165 5.06 14.99 17.09
#